data_d33bbacff574b3d52c999577d7d30e04
#
_entry.id   d33bbacff574b3d52c999577d7d30e04
#
_cell.length_a   1.000
_cell.length_b   1.000
_cell.length_c   1.000
_cell.angle_alpha   90.00
_cell.angle_beta   90.00
_cell.angle_gamma   90.00
#
_symmetry.space_group_name_H-M   'P 1'
#
loop_
_entity.id
_entity.type
_entity.pdbx_description
1 polymer ?
#
loop_
_entity_poly.entity_id
_entity_poly.type
_entity_poly.pdbx_seq_one_letter_code
_entity_poly.pdbx_strand_id
1 'polypeptide(L)'
;MKIGKIRITRTLVITVFVSTLLIEFVLLFMHGCYDGDGLRFNLREQTFSVEEGCVCGGGLHFSNENTDEEFTVVYNHTPHAFWFDSYNPSVLDINNLSPYCSVVLHDDTLSLRRLPLLPNTAYDVYRSSGCRGEPMLTIVTDQQGKVVHYRKNDF
;
A
#
# COMPACT_ATOMS: atom_id res chain seq x y z
N MET A 1 30.45 50.45 -12.32
CA MET A 1 30.22 49.34 -11.37
C MET A 1 30.81 48.07 -12.02
N LYS A 2 32.01 47.58 -11.55
CA LYS A 2 32.67 46.41 -12.14
C LYS A 2 32.05 45.16 -11.52
N ILE A 3 31.31 44.40 -12.31
CA ILE A 3 30.81 43.10 -11.90
C ILE A 3 32.00 42.13 -11.86
N GLY A 4 32.40 41.75 -10.64
CA GLY A 4 33.48 40.80 -10.44
C GLY A 4 33.14 39.44 -11.07
N LYS A 5 34.01 38.92 -11.94
CA LYS A 5 33.93 37.57 -12.48
C LYS A 5 34.06 36.58 -11.33
N ILE A 6 32.96 35.92 -10.97
CA ILE A 6 32.97 34.81 -10.01
C ILE A 6 33.75 33.68 -10.66
N ARG A 7 34.92 33.33 -10.15
CA ARG A 7 35.64 32.14 -10.53
C ARG A 7 34.92 30.93 -9.93
N ILE A 8 34.11 30.29 -10.72
CA ILE A 8 33.50 29.01 -10.36
C ILE A 8 34.61 27.96 -10.31
N THR A 9 35.01 27.56 -9.12
CA THR A 9 35.98 26.48 -8.94
C THR A 9 35.32 25.13 -9.18
N ARG A 10 36.08 24.16 -9.75
CA ARG A 10 35.60 22.78 -9.97
C ARG A 10 34.96 22.19 -8.71
N THR A 11 35.53 22.50 -7.55
CA THR A 11 35.00 22.06 -6.24
C THR A 11 33.58 22.56 -5.99
N LEU A 12 33.28 23.83 -6.30
CA LEU A 12 31.95 24.40 -6.12
C LEU A 12 30.91 23.70 -7.01
N VAL A 13 31.26 23.42 -8.25
CA VAL A 13 30.37 22.70 -9.20
C VAL A 13 30.07 21.29 -8.70
N ILE A 14 31.10 20.55 -8.25
CA ILE A 14 30.94 19.19 -7.72
C ILE A 14 30.07 19.23 -6.44
N THR A 15 30.29 20.15 -5.53
CA THR A 15 29.51 20.27 -4.31
C THR A 15 28.05 20.55 -4.60
N VAL A 16 27.74 21.47 -5.52
CA VAL A 16 26.35 21.76 -5.91
C VAL A 16 25.71 20.53 -6.56
N PHE A 17 26.42 19.84 -7.45
CA PHE A 17 25.88 18.66 -8.10
C PHE A 17 25.58 17.51 -7.12
N VAL A 18 26.49 17.23 -6.19
CA VAL A 18 26.29 16.20 -5.15
C VAL A 18 25.16 16.58 -4.20
N SER A 19 25.04 17.85 -3.81
CA SER A 19 23.93 18.29 -2.95
C SER A 19 22.58 18.20 -3.66
N THR A 20 22.51 18.51 -4.96
CA THR A 20 21.28 18.38 -5.75
C THR A 20 20.85 16.91 -5.84
N LEU A 21 21.80 16.00 -6.15
CA LEU A 21 21.52 14.56 -6.18
C LEU A 21 21.05 14.01 -4.83
N LEU A 22 21.66 14.49 -3.73
CA LEU A 22 21.25 14.12 -2.37
C LEU A 22 19.82 14.59 -2.07
N ILE A 23 19.48 15.82 -2.44
CA ILE A 23 18.14 16.37 -2.27
C ILE A 23 17.11 15.59 -3.11
N GLU A 24 17.41 15.29 -4.36
CA GLU A 24 16.54 14.46 -5.22
C GLU A 24 16.37 13.06 -4.64
N PHE A 25 17.44 12.44 -4.15
CA PHE A 25 17.38 11.13 -3.51
C PHE A 25 16.50 11.16 -2.24
N VAL A 26 16.66 12.17 -1.38
CA VAL A 26 15.82 12.35 -0.18
C VAL A 26 14.36 12.59 -0.57
N LEU A 27 14.09 13.43 -1.58
CA LEU A 27 12.73 13.68 -2.06
C LEU A 27 12.10 12.40 -2.64
N LEU A 28 12.84 11.60 -3.42
CA LEU A 28 12.37 10.31 -3.92
C LEU A 28 12.05 9.33 -2.77
N PHE A 29 12.88 9.31 -1.73
CA PHE A 29 12.63 8.49 -0.54
C PHE A 29 11.41 8.97 0.24
N MET A 30 11.24 10.28 0.38
CA MET A 30 10.07 10.87 1.06
C MET A 30 8.77 10.66 0.28
N HIS A 31 8.82 10.68 -1.07
CA HIS A 31 7.65 10.38 -1.90
C HIS A 31 7.28 8.89 -1.90
N GLY A 32 8.24 7.99 -1.62
CA GLY A 32 7.97 6.56 -1.50
C GLY A 32 7.15 6.17 -0.27
N CYS A 33 7.02 7.09 0.70
CA CYS A 33 6.20 6.92 1.91
C CYS A 33 4.88 7.71 1.84
N TYR A 34 4.50 8.21 0.68
CA TYR A 34 3.20 8.86 0.52
C TYR A 34 2.14 7.75 0.48
N ASP A 35 1.58 7.46 1.65
CA ASP A 35 0.42 6.60 1.79
C ASP A 35 -0.76 7.30 1.13
N GLY A 36 -1.09 6.83 -0.08
CA GLY A 36 -2.18 7.41 -0.82
C GLY A 36 -3.46 7.37 0.00
N ASP A 37 -3.99 8.52 0.33
CA ASP A 37 -5.27 8.80 0.98
C ASP A 37 -6.47 8.25 0.17
N GLY A 38 -6.50 7.00 -0.16
CA GLY A 38 -7.48 6.53 -1.12
C GLY A 38 -8.12 5.19 -0.84
N LEU A 39 -7.70 4.46 0.21
CA LEU A 39 -8.33 3.18 0.50
C LEU A 39 -9.77 3.40 0.98
N ARG A 40 -10.72 2.79 0.27
CA ARG A 40 -12.16 2.85 0.56
C ARG A 40 -12.73 1.45 0.61
N PHE A 41 -13.77 1.25 1.40
CA PHE A 41 -14.53 0.01 1.43
C PHE A 41 -15.98 0.24 1.03
N ASN A 42 -16.48 -0.56 0.10
CA ASN A 42 -17.89 -0.56 -0.29
C ASN A 42 -18.61 -1.73 0.38
N LEU A 43 -19.46 -1.43 1.39
CA LEU A 43 -20.20 -2.44 2.15
C LEU A 43 -21.16 -3.26 1.30
N ARG A 44 -21.78 -2.67 0.27
CA ARG A 44 -22.75 -3.36 -0.57
C ARG A 44 -22.08 -4.38 -1.49
N GLU A 45 -20.97 -3.97 -2.08
CA GLU A 45 -20.23 -4.79 -3.04
C GLU A 45 -19.16 -5.64 -2.36
N GLN A 46 -18.86 -5.40 -1.10
CA GLN A 46 -17.81 -6.08 -0.33
C GLN A 46 -16.44 -5.96 -1.02
N THR A 47 -16.11 -4.72 -1.44
CA THR A 47 -14.88 -4.44 -2.18
C THR A 47 -14.04 -3.35 -1.53
N PHE A 48 -12.73 -3.53 -1.54
CA PHE A 48 -11.78 -2.44 -1.34
C PHE A 48 -11.48 -1.76 -2.66
N SER A 49 -11.31 -0.46 -2.63
CA SER A 49 -10.89 0.32 -3.80
C SER A 49 -9.90 1.42 -3.42
N VAL A 50 -9.09 1.84 -4.39
CA VAL A 50 -8.18 2.99 -4.29
C VAL A 50 -8.43 3.94 -5.46
N GLU A 51 -8.22 5.23 -5.24
CA GLU A 51 -8.37 6.24 -6.29
C GLU A 51 -7.24 6.13 -7.31
N GLU A 52 -6.03 5.85 -6.85
CA GLU A 52 -4.86 5.71 -7.70
C GLU A 52 -4.04 4.48 -7.32
N GLY A 53 -3.55 3.76 -8.31
CA GLY A 53 -2.68 2.61 -8.14
C GLY A 53 -3.40 1.29 -7.87
N CYS A 54 -2.74 0.37 -7.18
CA CYS A 54 -3.21 -0.98 -6.86
C CYS A 54 -3.63 -1.08 -5.40
N VAL A 55 -4.78 -1.67 -5.13
CA VAL A 55 -5.24 -1.95 -3.75
C VAL A 55 -4.20 -2.79 -2.99
N CYS A 56 -3.65 -3.80 -3.64
CA CYS A 56 -2.64 -4.68 -3.07
C CYS A 56 -1.19 -4.25 -3.40
N GLY A 57 -0.96 -3.02 -3.85
CA GLY A 57 0.38 -2.51 -4.13
C GLY A 57 1.23 -2.53 -2.87
N GLY A 58 2.27 -3.39 -2.83
CA GLY A 58 3.07 -3.64 -1.63
C GLY A 58 2.42 -4.58 -0.62
N GLY A 59 1.13 -4.88 -0.73
CA GLY A 59 0.35 -5.73 0.16
C GLY A 59 -0.75 -4.98 0.91
N LEU A 60 -1.90 -5.63 1.07
CA LEU A 60 -2.97 -5.19 1.95
C LEU A 60 -2.98 -6.09 3.18
N HIS A 61 -2.62 -5.52 4.31
CA HIS A 61 -2.39 -6.23 5.56
C HIS A 61 -3.60 -6.12 6.48
N PHE A 62 -4.01 -7.23 7.05
CA PHE A 62 -5.11 -7.34 7.99
C PHE A 62 -4.58 -7.82 9.32
N SER A 63 -4.81 -7.07 10.38
CA SER A 63 -4.45 -7.42 11.75
C SER A 63 -5.68 -7.48 12.62
N ASN A 64 -5.79 -8.54 13.41
CA ASN A 64 -6.85 -8.70 14.39
C ASN A 64 -6.32 -8.36 15.78
N GLU A 65 -6.79 -7.27 16.36
CA GLU A 65 -6.34 -6.80 17.68
C GLU A 65 -6.53 -7.82 18.81
N ASN A 66 -7.45 -8.77 18.66
CA ASN A 66 -7.84 -9.68 19.75
C ASN A 66 -7.14 -11.04 19.73
N THR A 67 -6.55 -11.45 18.59
CA THR A 67 -6.06 -12.83 18.43
C THR A 67 -4.65 -12.95 17.91
N ASP A 68 -3.91 -11.86 17.70
CA ASP A 68 -2.62 -11.82 17.02
C ASP A 68 -2.62 -12.47 15.62
N GLU A 69 -3.81 -12.71 15.04
CA GLU A 69 -3.93 -13.23 13.69
C GLU A 69 -3.72 -12.12 12.68
N GLU A 70 -2.74 -12.32 11.84
CA GLU A 70 -2.40 -11.40 10.77
C GLU A 70 -2.33 -12.15 9.45
N PHE A 71 -2.82 -11.52 8.39
CA PHE A 71 -2.60 -11.98 7.03
C PHE A 71 -2.43 -10.81 6.06
N THR A 72 -1.75 -11.08 4.96
CA THR A 72 -1.50 -10.08 3.94
C THR A 72 -1.98 -10.57 2.59
N VAL A 73 -2.71 -9.73 1.87
CA VAL A 73 -3.06 -9.97 0.47
C VAL A 73 -1.99 -9.33 -0.38
N VAL A 74 -1.34 -10.16 -1.20
CA VAL A 74 -0.28 -9.73 -2.12
C VAL A 74 -0.70 -10.01 -3.56
N TYR A 75 -0.19 -9.20 -4.46
CA TYR A 75 -0.38 -9.42 -5.90
C TYR A 75 0.82 -10.19 -6.46
N ASN A 76 0.56 -11.38 -7.04
CA ASN A 76 1.60 -12.31 -7.51
C ASN A 76 2.13 -11.98 -8.90
N HIS A 77 1.86 -10.82 -9.42
CA HIS A 77 2.37 -10.46 -10.74
C HIS A 77 3.87 -10.19 -10.65
N THR A 78 4.66 -11.13 -11.15
CA THR A 78 6.07 -10.88 -11.45
C THR A 78 6.13 -9.84 -12.56
N PRO A 79 6.71 -8.66 -12.34
CA PRO A 79 6.83 -7.67 -13.39
C PRO A 79 7.81 -8.17 -14.44
N HIS A 80 7.32 -8.88 -15.45
CA HIS A 80 8.10 -9.27 -16.62
C HIS A 80 8.29 -8.13 -17.63
N ALA A 81 7.73 -6.96 -17.39
CA ALA A 81 7.93 -5.82 -18.25
C ALA A 81 8.03 -4.54 -17.43
N PHE A 82 9.14 -3.92 -17.53
CA PHE A 82 9.62 -2.78 -16.76
C PHE A 82 8.73 -1.52 -16.80
N TRP A 83 7.68 -1.41 -17.61
CA TRP A 83 6.98 -0.13 -17.81
C TRP A 83 5.50 -0.17 -18.18
N PHE A 84 4.89 -1.29 -18.57
CA PHE A 84 3.57 -1.24 -19.22
C PHE A 84 2.56 -2.33 -18.85
N ASP A 85 2.71 -3.07 -17.76
CA ASP A 85 1.65 -3.98 -17.38
C ASP A 85 0.57 -3.27 -16.56
N SER A 86 -0.45 -2.84 -17.29
CA SER A 86 -1.57 -2.03 -16.83
C SER A 86 -2.64 -2.82 -16.05
N TYR A 87 -2.35 -4.02 -15.56
CA TYR A 87 -3.27 -4.76 -14.72
C TYR A 87 -2.97 -4.49 -13.24
N ASN A 88 -3.39 -3.33 -12.82
CA ASN A 88 -3.28 -2.90 -11.44
C ASN A 88 -4.70 -2.86 -10.88
N PRO A 89 -5.18 -3.90 -10.15
CA PRO A 89 -6.55 -3.92 -9.69
C PRO A 89 -6.76 -2.77 -8.70
N SER A 90 -7.41 -1.71 -9.16
CA SER A 90 -7.88 -0.62 -8.31
C SER A 90 -9.02 -1.05 -7.38
N VAL A 91 -9.53 -2.28 -7.57
CA VAL A 91 -10.62 -2.87 -6.80
C VAL A 91 -10.26 -4.30 -6.41
N LEU A 92 -10.45 -4.65 -5.14
CA LEU A 92 -10.30 -5.98 -4.58
C LEU A 92 -11.65 -6.46 -4.03
N ASP A 93 -12.25 -7.48 -4.66
CA ASP A 93 -13.44 -8.17 -4.14
C ASP A 93 -13.02 -9.21 -3.10
N ILE A 94 -13.48 -9.04 -1.85
CA ILE A 94 -13.11 -9.93 -0.74
C ILE A 94 -13.75 -11.32 -0.83
N ASN A 95 -14.84 -11.46 -1.59
CA ASN A 95 -15.56 -12.72 -1.79
C ASN A 95 -15.11 -13.46 -3.06
N ASN A 96 -14.41 -12.74 -3.97
CA ASN A 96 -13.96 -13.31 -5.23
C ASN A 96 -12.58 -12.74 -5.60
N LEU A 97 -11.57 -13.21 -4.88
CA LEU A 97 -10.19 -12.79 -5.12
C LEU A 97 -9.74 -13.16 -6.53
N SER A 98 -9.06 -12.22 -7.17
CA SER A 98 -8.40 -12.46 -8.45
C SER A 98 -7.41 -13.63 -8.34
N PRO A 99 -7.27 -14.49 -9.36
CA PRO A 99 -6.28 -15.56 -9.39
C PRO A 99 -4.82 -15.04 -9.32
N TYR A 100 -4.65 -13.74 -9.55
CA TYR A 100 -3.34 -13.07 -9.40
C TYR A 100 -3.07 -12.58 -7.98
N CYS A 101 -4.02 -12.74 -7.05
CA CYS A 101 -3.83 -12.42 -5.64
C CYS A 101 -3.56 -13.69 -4.85
N SER A 102 -2.67 -13.60 -3.87
CA SER A 102 -2.43 -14.61 -2.86
C SER A 102 -2.61 -14.03 -1.47
N VAL A 103 -2.96 -14.88 -0.54
CA VAL A 103 -3.03 -14.54 0.89
C VAL A 103 -1.82 -15.17 1.56
N VAL A 104 -1.03 -14.36 2.22
CA VAL A 104 0.11 -14.81 3.05
C VAL A 104 -0.36 -14.85 4.49
N LEU A 105 -0.33 -16.04 5.07
CA LEU A 105 -0.71 -16.32 6.46
C LEU A 105 0.42 -17.10 7.13
N HIS A 106 1.01 -16.57 8.19
CA HIS A 106 2.12 -17.20 8.92
C HIS A 106 3.25 -17.74 7.99
N ASP A 107 3.70 -16.92 7.05
CA ASP A 107 4.70 -17.24 6.02
C ASP A 107 4.25 -18.23 4.93
N ASP A 108 3.06 -18.82 5.03
CA ASP A 108 2.48 -19.65 3.99
C ASP A 108 1.73 -18.80 2.96
N THR A 109 2.01 -19.05 1.68
CA THR A 109 1.32 -18.37 0.57
C THR A 109 0.18 -19.24 0.06
N LEU A 110 -1.05 -18.77 0.23
CA LEU A 110 -2.27 -19.49 -0.09
C LEU A 110 -3.00 -18.83 -1.27
N SER A 111 -3.41 -19.65 -2.24
CA SER A 111 -4.28 -19.21 -3.33
C SER A 111 -5.74 -19.40 -2.91
N LEU A 112 -6.31 -18.40 -2.28
CA LEU A 112 -7.71 -18.42 -1.82
C LEU A 112 -8.62 -17.68 -2.79
N ARG A 113 -9.87 -18.13 -2.90
CA ARG A 113 -10.91 -17.44 -3.69
C ARG A 113 -11.59 -16.30 -2.94
N ARG A 114 -11.46 -16.29 -1.61
CA ARG A 114 -12.04 -15.25 -0.75
C ARG A 114 -11.10 -14.97 0.42
N LEU A 115 -11.22 -13.80 1.02
CA LEU A 115 -10.45 -13.47 2.23
C LEU A 115 -10.86 -14.38 3.40
N PRO A 116 -9.90 -14.87 4.21
CA PRO A 116 -10.14 -15.73 5.36
C PRO A 116 -10.58 -14.91 6.59
N LEU A 117 -11.62 -14.08 6.43
CA LEU A 117 -12.15 -13.26 7.53
C LEU A 117 -12.90 -14.13 8.53
N LEU A 118 -12.53 -14.04 9.82
CA LEU A 118 -13.20 -14.72 10.90
C LEU A 118 -14.55 -14.07 11.24
N PRO A 119 -15.52 -14.85 11.72
CA PRO A 119 -16.79 -14.32 12.21
C PRO A 119 -16.64 -13.40 13.43
N ASN A 120 -17.51 -12.39 13.54
CA ASN A 120 -17.61 -11.45 14.66
C ASN A 120 -16.27 -10.82 15.05
N THR A 121 -15.45 -10.46 14.08
CA THR A 121 -14.07 -10.02 14.27
C THR A 121 -13.88 -8.61 13.72
N ALA A 122 -13.11 -7.80 14.43
CA ALA A 122 -12.60 -6.52 13.94
C ALA A 122 -11.18 -6.72 13.37
N TYR A 123 -10.93 -6.12 12.21
CA TYR A 123 -9.62 -6.10 11.59
C TYR A 123 -9.20 -4.68 11.29
N ASP A 124 -8.01 -4.35 11.69
CA ASP A 124 -7.32 -3.17 11.22
C ASP A 124 -6.66 -3.47 9.88
N VAL A 125 -6.89 -2.60 8.91
CA VAL A 125 -6.45 -2.77 7.54
C VAL A 125 -5.40 -1.72 7.22
N TYR A 126 -4.23 -2.20 6.83
CA TYR A 126 -3.06 -1.41 6.47
C TYR A 126 -2.70 -1.65 5.02
N ARG A 127 -2.22 -0.63 4.34
CA ARG A 127 -1.57 -0.78 3.05
C ARG A 127 -0.07 -0.75 3.26
N SER A 128 0.62 -1.83 2.89
CA SER A 128 2.08 -1.88 3.01
C SER A 128 2.71 -1.10 1.85
N SER A 129 2.98 0.16 2.08
CA SER A 129 3.79 1.02 1.19
C SER A 129 5.27 1.05 1.59
N GLY A 130 5.70 0.12 2.46
CA GLY A 130 7.07 0.07 2.98
C GLY A 130 7.28 0.85 4.28
N CYS A 131 6.35 1.69 4.68
CA CYS A 131 6.32 2.31 6.00
C CYS A 131 5.16 1.69 6.78
N ARG A 132 5.40 1.15 7.98
CA ARG A 132 4.32 0.76 8.89
C ARG A 132 3.63 2.03 9.34
N GLY A 133 2.51 2.33 8.69
CA GLY A 133 1.62 3.42 9.05
C GLY A 133 0.56 2.98 10.07
N GLU A 134 -0.22 3.92 10.53
CA GLU A 134 -1.43 3.64 11.30
C GLU A 134 -2.50 2.98 10.40
N PRO A 135 -3.46 2.20 10.97
CA PRO A 135 -4.47 1.50 10.17
C PRO A 135 -5.34 2.49 9.40
N MET A 136 -5.46 2.28 8.09
CA MET A 136 -6.26 3.15 7.21
C MET A 136 -7.75 2.95 7.41
N LEU A 137 -8.16 1.72 7.68
CA LEU A 137 -9.55 1.32 7.91
C LEU A 137 -9.61 0.28 9.01
N THR A 138 -10.69 0.31 9.79
CA THR A 138 -11.11 -0.81 10.63
C THR A 138 -12.39 -1.38 10.03
N ILE A 139 -12.43 -2.69 9.78
CA ILE A 139 -13.63 -3.42 9.32
C ILE A 139 -14.12 -4.37 10.39
N VAL A 140 -15.43 -4.60 10.45
CA VAL A 140 -16.06 -5.53 11.41
C VAL A 140 -16.92 -6.53 10.66
N THR A 141 -16.74 -7.81 10.97
CA THR A 141 -17.48 -8.91 10.36
C THR A 141 -18.65 -9.38 11.23
N ASP A 142 -19.67 -9.95 10.58
CA ASP A 142 -20.80 -10.64 11.24
C ASP A 142 -20.46 -12.12 11.52
N GLN A 143 -21.49 -12.88 11.97
CA GLN A 143 -21.39 -14.31 12.25
C GLN A 143 -21.02 -15.17 11.03
N GLN A 144 -21.19 -14.66 9.83
CA GLN A 144 -20.85 -15.33 8.57
C GLN A 144 -19.49 -14.89 8.00
N GLY A 145 -18.78 -13.99 8.71
CA GLY A 145 -17.51 -13.40 8.22
C GLY A 145 -17.71 -12.33 7.12
N LYS A 146 -18.94 -11.86 6.92
CA LYS A 146 -19.23 -10.74 6.02
C LYS A 146 -18.97 -9.41 6.71
N VAL A 147 -18.34 -8.46 6.01
CA VAL A 147 -18.13 -7.11 6.57
C VAL A 147 -19.46 -6.37 6.66
N VAL A 148 -19.84 -5.97 7.86
CA VAL A 148 -21.11 -5.26 8.16
C VAL A 148 -20.89 -3.82 8.59
N HIS A 149 -19.69 -3.49 9.04
CA HIS A 149 -19.31 -2.14 9.43
C HIS A 149 -17.88 -1.85 9.04
N TYR A 150 -17.58 -0.59 8.74
CA TYR A 150 -16.22 -0.11 8.61
C TYR A 150 -16.10 1.32 9.14
N ARG A 151 -14.90 1.67 9.59
CA ARG A 151 -14.53 3.02 10.01
C ARG A 151 -13.25 3.40 9.28
N LYS A 152 -13.24 4.58 8.68
CA LYS A 152 -12.00 5.19 8.19
C LYS A 152 -11.31 5.82 9.40
N ASN A 153 -10.03 5.56 9.55
CA ASN A 153 -9.23 6.19 10.58
C ASN A 153 -8.71 7.51 9.98
N ASP A 154 -9.22 8.63 10.48
CA ASP A 154 -8.78 9.97 10.09
C ASP A 154 -7.52 10.31 10.91
N PHE A 155 -6.45 10.67 10.24
CA PHE A 155 -5.19 11.13 10.83
C PHE A 155 -5.03 12.62 10.66
#